data_29e74c17e95b292408d868508f96245b
#
_entry.id   29e74c17e95b292408d868508f96245b
#
_cell.length_a   1.000
_cell.length_b   1.000
_cell.length_c   1.000
_cell.angle_alpha   90.00
_cell.angle_beta   90.00
_cell.angle_gamma   90.00
#
_symmetry.space_group_name_H-M   'P 1'
#
loop_
_entity.id
_entity.type
_entity.pdbx_description
1 polymer ?
#
loop_
_entity_poly.entity_id
_entity_poly.type
_entity_poly.pdbx_seq_one_letter_code
_entity_poly.pdbx_strand_id
1 'polypeptide(L)'
;MTALQLSRRIGLPDSPVILDVRIAEDVAADSRTLPGAVARDFRLVAEWAGDFAGQDVVVVCQRGLKLSEGVAAWLRHEGIAAETLEGGFDGWAAAQLPLVKPEHVPARLAQGHTLWVTRARPKVDRIACPWLIRRFVDPAAVFLFVAASEVAAVAERFGATPFDIEGIFWSHRGPLCTFDVMLDEFGLHTAALDRLALIIRGADTARLDLAPEVAGLLAASLGLSRMYRDDLKQLDAGMAVYDAFYRWARDAVEETHNWPGPRTQ
;
A
#
# COMPACT_ATOMS: atom_id res chain seq x y z
N MET A 1 -17.77 1.58 -11.75
CA MET A 1 -16.33 1.87 -12.07
C MET A 1 -15.70 0.65 -12.71
N THR A 2 -14.93 0.80 -13.82
CA THR A 2 -14.21 -0.34 -14.44
C THR A 2 -12.95 -0.72 -13.66
N ALA A 3 -12.43 -1.94 -13.86
CA ALA A 3 -11.19 -2.41 -13.25
C ALA A 3 -9.99 -1.50 -13.61
N LEU A 4 -9.90 -1.05 -14.88
CA LEU A 4 -8.82 -0.14 -15.31
C LEU A 4 -8.95 1.28 -14.69
N GLN A 5 -10.16 1.77 -14.48
CA GLN A 5 -10.35 3.05 -13.79
C GLN A 5 -9.92 2.96 -12.32
N LEU A 6 -10.33 1.88 -11.62
CA LEU A 6 -9.94 1.67 -10.22
C LEU A 6 -8.42 1.47 -10.08
N SER A 7 -7.79 0.68 -10.96
CA SER A 7 -6.35 0.43 -10.90
C SER A 7 -5.50 1.71 -11.01
N ARG A 8 -5.99 2.74 -11.69
CA ARG A 8 -5.33 4.04 -11.77
C ARG A 8 -5.44 4.88 -10.49
N ARG A 9 -6.37 4.55 -9.61
CA ARG A 9 -6.55 5.24 -8.31
C ARG A 9 -5.82 4.53 -7.17
N ILE A 10 -5.64 3.21 -7.25
CA ILE A 10 -4.94 2.42 -6.22
C ILE A 10 -3.49 2.89 -6.08
N GLY A 11 -3.01 2.94 -4.85
CA GLY A 11 -1.66 3.36 -4.50
C GLY A 11 -1.47 4.88 -4.42
N LEU A 12 -2.54 5.67 -4.57
CA LEU A 12 -2.53 7.13 -4.43
C LEU A 12 -3.22 7.57 -3.13
N PRO A 13 -2.91 8.78 -2.63
CA PRO A 13 -3.55 9.31 -1.41
C PRO A 13 -5.07 9.46 -1.49
N ASP A 14 -5.60 9.70 -2.70
CA ASP A 14 -7.02 9.86 -3.02
C ASP A 14 -7.68 8.56 -3.54
N SER A 15 -7.06 7.41 -3.28
CA SER A 15 -7.65 6.10 -3.56
C SER A 15 -8.99 5.96 -2.82
N PRO A 16 -10.06 5.47 -3.47
CA PRO A 16 -11.30 5.17 -2.76
C PRO A 16 -11.07 4.03 -1.77
N VAL A 17 -11.89 3.96 -0.75
CA VAL A 17 -11.97 2.77 0.10
C VAL A 17 -12.55 1.61 -0.72
N ILE A 18 -11.86 0.49 -0.76
CA ILE A 18 -12.30 -0.70 -1.46
C ILE A 18 -12.88 -1.68 -0.45
N LEU A 19 -14.17 -1.97 -0.54
CA LEU A 19 -14.86 -2.91 0.35
C LEU A 19 -15.07 -4.25 -0.35
N ASP A 20 -14.40 -5.28 0.12
CA ASP A 20 -14.60 -6.66 -0.35
C ASP A 20 -15.73 -7.29 0.46
N VAL A 21 -16.87 -7.52 -0.21
CA VAL A 21 -18.07 -8.12 0.37
C VAL A 21 -18.36 -9.53 -0.21
N ARG A 22 -17.32 -10.21 -0.67
CA ARG A 22 -17.41 -11.61 -1.12
C ARG A 22 -17.86 -12.51 0.03
N ILE A 23 -18.58 -13.56 -0.30
CA ILE A 23 -18.97 -14.60 0.65
C ILE A 23 -17.80 -15.54 0.94
N ALA A 24 -17.89 -16.30 2.02
CA ALA A 24 -16.81 -17.20 2.45
C ALA A 24 -16.43 -18.23 1.39
N GLU A 25 -17.39 -18.74 0.64
CA GLU A 25 -17.20 -19.71 -0.44
C GLU A 25 -16.39 -19.12 -1.60
N ASP A 26 -16.65 -17.86 -1.98
CA ASP A 26 -15.92 -17.15 -3.02
C ASP A 26 -14.47 -16.90 -2.58
N VAL A 27 -14.27 -16.47 -1.32
CA VAL A 27 -12.94 -16.26 -0.74
C VAL A 27 -12.16 -17.56 -0.58
N ALA A 28 -12.85 -18.68 -0.26
CA ALA A 28 -12.21 -19.99 -0.18
C ALA A 28 -11.75 -20.51 -1.55
N ALA A 29 -12.45 -20.12 -2.63
CA ALA A 29 -12.06 -20.47 -4.01
C ALA A 29 -10.85 -19.66 -4.50
N ASP A 30 -10.76 -18.38 -4.15
CA ASP A 30 -9.59 -17.52 -4.38
C ASP A 30 -9.43 -16.51 -3.22
N SER A 31 -8.46 -16.78 -2.36
CA SER A 31 -8.21 -16.01 -1.15
C SER A 31 -7.51 -14.67 -1.40
N ARG A 32 -7.00 -14.43 -2.60
CA ARG A 32 -6.36 -13.15 -2.95
C ARG A 32 -7.36 -12.01 -2.89
N THR A 33 -6.88 -10.81 -2.65
CA THR A 33 -7.71 -9.60 -2.54
C THR A 33 -7.23 -8.51 -3.48
N LEU A 34 -8.12 -7.57 -3.83
CA LEU A 34 -7.68 -6.35 -4.50
C LEU A 34 -6.74 -5.57 -3.55
N PRO A 35 -5.73 -4.86 -4.10
CA PRO A 35 -4.84 -4.06 -3.26
C PRO A 35 -5.62 -3.03 -2.43
N GLY A 36 -5.31 -2.96 -1.13
CA GLY A 36 -5.95 -2.06 -0.18
C GLY A 36 -7.40 -2.40 0.18
N ALA A 37 -7.94 -3.53 -0.27
CA ALA A 37 -9.30 -3.93 0.03
C ALA A 37 -9.48 -4.31 1.52
N VAL A 38 -10.63 -3.90 2.06
CA VAL A 38 -11.05 -4.19 3.42
C VAL A 38 -12.28 -5.10 3.37
N ALA A 39 -12.17 -6.31 3.93
CA ALA A 39 -13.28 -7.24 3.98
C ALA A 39 -14.39 -6.74 4.93
N ARG A 40 -15.65 -6.84 4.49
CA ARG A 40 -16.84 -6.51 5.30
C ARG A 40 -17.95 -7.53 5.03
N ASP A 41 -18.63 -7.94 6.09
CA ASP A 41 -19.82 -8.76 5.94
C ASP A 41 -20.99 -7.90 5.42
N PHE A 42 -21.46 -8.18 4.22
CA PHE A 42 -22.55 -7.44 3.58
C PHE A 42 -23.85 -7.45 4.40
N ARG A 43 -24.07 -8.51 5.21
CA ARG A 43 -25.26 -8.65 6.06
C ARG A 43 -25.31 -7.64 7.21
N LEU A 44 -24.13 -7.12 7.60
CA LEU A 44 -23.97 -6.17 8.69
C LEU A 44 -23.77 -4.74 8.18
N VAL A 45 -24.13 -4.45 6.92
CA VAL A 45 -23.90 -3.13 6.32
C VAL A 45 -24.49 -1.98 7.15
N ALA A 46 -25.64 -2.18 7.79
CA ALA A 46 -26.27 -1.19 8.65
C ALA A 46 -25.42 -0.83 9.89
N GLU A 47 -24.56 -1.76 10.35
CA GLU A 47 -23.72 -1.55 11.52
C GLU A 47 -22.44 -0.79 11.21
N TRP A 48 -21.84 -1.05 10.03
CA TRP A 48 -20.53 -0.51 9.68
C TRP A 48 -20.56 0.59 8.60
N ALA A 49 -21.69 0.87 7.97
CA ALA A 49 -21.78 1.90 6.91
C ALA A 49 -21.26 3.26 7.39
N GLY A 50 -21.62 3.67 8.62
CA GLY A 50 -21.22 4.94 9.21
C GLY A 50 -19.70 5.16 9.34
N ASP A 51 -18.90 4.08 9.36
CA ASP A 51 -17.43 4.17 9.43
C ASP A 51 -16.83 4.84 8.18
N PHE A 52 -17.58 4.89 7.08
CA PHE A 52 -17.13 5.40 5.78
C PHE A 52 -17.74 6.76 5.42
N ALA A 53 -18.35 7.46 6.36
CA ALA A 53 -18.92 8.78 6.13
C ALA A 53 -17.87 9.77 5.59
N GLY A 54 -18.21 10.45 4.48
CA GLY A 54 -17.31 11.42 3.83
C GLY A 54 -16.19 10.80 2.99
N GLN A 55 -16.19 9.50 2.77
CA GLN A 55 -15.23 8.80 1.91
C GLN A 55 -15.86 8.34 0.60
N ASP A 56 -15.07 8.28 -0.46
CA ASP A 56 -15.44 7.58 -1.70
C ASP A 56 -15.24 6.08 -1.49
N VAL A 57 -16.24 5.29 -1.86
CA VAL A 57 -16.23 3.83 -1.65
C VAL A 57 -16.43 3.09 -2.98
N VAL A 58 -15.66 2.03 -3.21
CA VAL A 58 -15.89 1.05 -4.27
C VAL A 58 -16.17 -0.31 -3.64
N VAL A 59 -17.36 -0.84 -3.91
CA VAL A 59 -17.79 -2.13 -3.37
C VAL A 59 -17.50 -3.24 -4.37
N VAL A 60 -16.85 -4.32 -3.90
CA VAL A 60 -16.42 -5.47 -4.69
C VAL A 60 -17.07 -6.74 -4.14
N CYS A 61 -17.81 -7.48 -4.98
CA CYS A 61 -18.15 -8.87 -4.72
C CYS A 61 -17.56 -9.73 -5.84
N GLN A 62 -17.83 -11.05 -5.86
CA GLN A 62 -17.21 -11.96 -6.84
C GLN A 62 -17.42 -11.50 -8.30
N ARG A 63 -18.65 -11.10 -8.66
CA ARG A 63 -19.04 -10.78 -10.06
C ARG A 63 -19.49 -9.34 -10.28
N GLY A 64 -19.41 -8.48 -9.25
CA GLY A 64 -19.88 -7.10 -9.37
C GLY A 64 -21.41 -6.98 -9.50
N LEU A 65 -22.18 -7.91 -8.93
CA LEU A 65 -23.65 -7.97 -9.07
C LEU A 65 -24.36 -7.74 -7.72
N LYS A 66 -25.37 -8.55 -7.42
CA LYS A 66 -26.35 -8.37 -6.33
C LYS A 66 -25.77 -7.93 -4.98
N LEU A 67 -24.64 -8.48 -4.53
CA LEU A 67 -24.08 -8.14 -3.21
C LEU A 67 -23.45 -6.76 -3.23
N SER A 68 -22.59 -6.47 -4.20
CA SER A 68 -21.96 -5.13 -4.33
C SER A 68 -23.01 -4.06 -4.65
N GLU A 69 -24.00 -4.36 -5.50
CA GLU A 69 -25.09 -3.44 -5.82
C GLU A 69 -25.94 -3.12 -4.58
N GLY A 70 -26.31 -4.12 -3.80
CA GLY A 70 -27.11 -3.95 -2.58
C GLY A 70 -26.35 -3.13 -1.53
N VAL A 71 -25.07 -3.44 -1.28
CA VAL A 71 -24.23 -2.69 -0.34
C VAL A 71 -24.00 -1.26 -0.80
N ALA A 72 -23.67 -1.04 -2.08
CA ALA A 72 -23.49 0.31 -2.63
C ALA A 72 -24.77 1.13 -2.57
N ALA A 73 -25.95 0.51 -2.80
CA ALA A 73 -27.24 1.18 -2.66
C ALA A 73 -27.50 1.60 -1.20
N TRP A 74 -27.17 0.74 -0.23
CA TRP A 74 -27.26 1.06 1.19
C TRP A 74 -26.37 2.23 1.57
N LEU A 75 -25.07 2.18 1.19
CA LEU A 75 -24.13 3.27 1.45
C LEU A 75 -24.62 4.61 0.88
N ARG A 76 -25.16 4.60 -0.35
CA ARG A 76 -25.75 5.80 -0.95
C ARG A 76 -26.98 6.30 -0.18
N HIS A 77 -27.81 5.39 0.39
CA HIS A 77 -28.91 5.77 1.26
C HIS A 77 -28.43 6.52 2.51
N GLU A 78 -27.28 6.12 3.07
CA GLU A 78 -26.61 6.80 4.20
C GLU A 78 -25.82 8.06 3.78
N GLY A 79 -25.93 8.49 2.51
CA GLY A 79 -25.25 9.69 2.00
C GLY A 79 -23.77 9.50 1.68
N ILE A 80 -23.29 8.27 1.57
CA ILE A 80 -21.90 7.92 1.26
C ILE A 80 -21.76 7.74 -0.26
N ALA A 81 -20.73 8.37 -0.86
CA ALA A 81 -20.42 8.19 -2.27
C ALA A 81 -19.91 6.75 -2.52
N ALA A 82 -20.75 5.92 -3.14
CA ALA A 82 -20.43 4.51 -3.35
C ALA A 82 -20.72 4.05 -4.78
N GLU A 83 -19.72 3.39 -5.38
CA GLU A 83 -19.81 2.72 -6.67
C GLU A 83 -19.57 1.22 -6.53
N THR A 84 -19.91 0.45 -7.56
CA THR A 84 -19.53 -0.97 -7.66
C THR A 84 -18.41 -1.16 -8.66
N LEU A 85 -17.58 -2.20 -8.46
CA LEU A 85 -16.60 -2.63 -9.45
C LEU A 85 -17.29 -3.48 -10.52
N GLU A 86 -17.23 -3.04 -11.76
CA GLU A 86 -17.77 -3.79 -12.91
C GLU A 86 -17.03 -5.13 -13.06
N GLY A 87 -17.79 -6.23 -13.16
CA GLY A 87 -17.24 -7.58 -13.19
C GLY A 87 -16.68 -8.08 -11.86
N GLY A 88 -16.62 -7.23 -10.82
CA GLY A 88 -16.16 -7.60 -9.49
C GLY A 88 -14.73 -8.14 -9.44
N PHE A 89 -14.48 -9.06 -8.51
CA PHE A 89 -13.20 -9.75 -8.37
C PHE A 89 -12.82 -10.53 -9.64
N ASP A 90 -13.78 -11.24 -10.26
CA ASP A 90 -13.53 -12.00 -11.50
C ASP A 90 -13.06 -11.08 -12.62
N GLY A 91 -13.69 -9.92 -12.80
CA GLY A 91 -13.31 -8.93 -13.81
C GLY A 91 -11.93 -8.34 -13.57
N TRP A 92 -11.58 -8.09 -12.29
CA TRP A 92 -10.25 -7.64 -11.91
C TRP A 92 -9.16 -8.68 -12.21
N ALA A 93 -9.40 -9.94 -11.83
CA ALA A 93 -8.49 -11.05 -12.08
C ALA A 93 -8.33 -11.34 -13.58
N ALA A 94 -9.42 -11.30 -14.35
CA ALA A 94 -9.40 -11.47 -15.81
C ALA A 94 -8.60 -10.36 -16.53
N ALA A 95 -8.59 -9.14 -15.97
CA ALA A 95 -7.77 -8.04 -16.46
C ALA A 95 -6.28 -8.17 -16.07
N GLN A 96 -5.89 -9.24 -15.38
CA GLN A 96 -4.52 -9.52 -14.93
C GLN A 96 -3.94 -8.38 -14.08
N LEU A 97 -4.78 -7.68 -13.33
CA LEU A 97 -4.35 -6.63 -12.42
C LEU A 97 -3.83 -7.23 -11.10
N PRO A 98 -2.96 -6.52 -10.36
CA PRO A 98 -2.35 -7.06 -9.15
C PRO A 98 -3.38 -7.52 -8.12
N LEU A 99 -3.11 -8.65 -7.48
CA LEU A 99 -3.88 -9.20 -6.38
C LEU A 99 -2.93 -9.50 -5.22
N VAL A 100 -3.29 -9.04 -4.03
CA VAL A 100 -2.53 -9.31 -2.81
C VAL A 100 -2.69 -10.75 -2.39
N LYS A 101 -1.58 -11.44 -2.20
CA LYS A 101 -1.52 -12.80 -1.65
C LYS A 101 -1.68 -12.72 -0.12
N PRO A 102 -2.66 -13.38 0.47
CA PRO A 102 -2.92 -13.26 1.91
C PRO A 102 -1.98 -14.09 2.79
N GLU A 103 -1.23 -15.04 2.22
CA GLU A 103 -0.48 -16.05 2.97
C GLU A 103 0.53 -15.44 3.95
N HIS A 104 1.09 -14.27 3.59
CA HIS A 104 2.07 -13.58 4.42
C HIS A 104 1.55 -12.27 5.03
N VAL A 105 0.29 -11.90 4.75
CA VAL A 105 -0.30 -10.73 5.42
C VAL A 105 -0.52 -11.08 6.89
N PRO A 106 0.06 -10.33 7.85
CA PRO A 106 -0.14 -10.61 9.26
C PRO A 106 -1.59 -10.59 9.67
N ALA A 107 -1.93 -11.38 10.69
CA ALA A 107 -3.28 -11.36 11.26
C ALA A 107 -3.63 -9.94 11.73
N ARG A 108 -4.86 -9.52 11.43
CA ARG A 108 -5.38 -8.24 11.92
C ARG A 108 -5.71 -8.35 13.40
N LEU A 109 -5.43 -7.30 14.16
CA LEU A 109 -5.89 -7.17 15.54
C LEU A 109 -7.42 -7.07 15.60
N ALA A 110 -7.99 -7.18 16.81
CA ALA A 110 -9.44 -7.06 17.02
C ALA A 110 -10.03 -5.74 16.48
N GLN A 111 -9.22 -4.68 16.38
CA GLN A 111 -9.57 -3.39 15.79
C GLN A 111 -9.54 -3.38 14.24
N GLY A 112 -9.20 -4.49 13.60
CA GLY A 112 -9.27 -4.68 12.16
C GLY A 112 -8.03 -4.23 11.38
N HIS A 113 -6.91 -3.88 12.03
CA HIS A 113 -5.66 -3.46 11.40
C HIS A 113 -4.50 -4.40 11.70
N THR A 114 -3.47 -4.39 10.84
CA THR A 114 -2.19 -5.06 11.10
C THR A 114 -1.28 -4.17 11.94
N LEU A 115 -0.45 -4.80 12.78
CA LEU A 115 0.50 -4.10 13.64
C LEU A 115 1.93 -4.51 13.27
N TRP A 116 2.77 -3.51 13.03
CA TRP A 116 4.14 -3.67 12.58
C TRP A 116 5.11 -2.96 13.53
N VAL A 117 6.32 -3.48 13.66
CA VAL A 117 7.36 -2.87 14.50
C VAL A 117 8.72 -2.90 13.81
N THR A 118 9.47 -1.79 13.94
CA THR A 118 10.84 -1.69 13.45
C THR A 118 11.65 -0.71 14.29
N ARG A 119 12.90 -0.50 13.87
CA ARG A 119 13.82 0.42 14.55
C ARG A 119 13.41 1.87 14.39
N ALA A 120 13.53 2.65 15.44
CA ALA A 120 13.39 4.11 15.43
C ALA A 120 14.34 4.78 14.43
N ARG A 121 14.06 6.05 14.14
CA ARG A 121 14.76 6.86 13.12
C ARG A 121 14.66 6.25 11.72
N PRO A 122 13.44 6.04 11.20
CA PRO A 122 13.22 5.38 9.93
C PRO A 122 13.86 6.13 8.77
N LYS A 123 14.39 5.36 7.81
CA LYS A 123 14.94 5.86 6.55
C LYS A 123 14.62 4.84 5.48
N VAL A 124 14.60 5.26 4.24
CA VAL A 124 14.40 4.45 3.04
C VAL A 124 13.38 3.31 3.26
N ASP A 125 13.81 2.07 3.47
CA ASP A 125 12.93 0.89 3.62
C ASP A 125 11.93 1.04 4.78
N ARG A 126 12.33 1.62 5.91
CA ARG A 126 11.44 1.83 7.07
C ARG A 126 10.39 2.92 6.89
N ILE A 127 10.39 3.59 5.73
CA ILE A 127 9.30 4.46 5.25
C ILE A 127 8.62 3.82 4.04
N ALA A 128 9.38 3.25 3.10
CA ALA A 128 8.87 2.62 1.89
C ALA A 128 7.96 1.42 2.19
N CYS A 129 8.36 0.54 3.12
CA CYS A 129 7.55 -0.61 3.53
C CYS A 129 6.21 -0.20 4.16
N PRO A 130 6.16 0.72 5.14
CA PRO A 130 4.91 1.31 5.62
C PRO A 130 4.06 1.93 4.51
N TRP A 131 4.67 2.63 3.55
CA TRP A 131 3.98 3.19 2.40
C TRP A 131 3.31 2.09 1.57
N LEU A 132 4.07 1.03 1.18
CA LEU A 132 3.53 -0.10 0.43
C LEU A 132 2.36 -0.76 1.18
N ILE A 133 2.54 -1.02 2.46
CA ILE A 133 1.53 -1.67 3.29
C ILE A 133 0.26 -0.82 3.34
N ARG A 134 0.35 0.48 3.65
CA ARG A 134 -0.83 1.36 3.74
C ARG A 134 -1.51 1.61 2.38
N ARG A 135 -0.75 1.63 1.29
CA ARG A 135 -1.31 1.90 -0.05
C ARG A 135 -1.90 0.66 -0.72
N PHE A 136 -1.41 -0.54 -0.39
CA PHE A 136 -1.74 -1.75 -1.16
C PHE A 136 -2.20 -2.94 -0.34
N VAL A 137 -1.92 -3.00 0.97
CA VAL A 137 -2.20 -4.20 1.79
C VAL A 137 -3.21 -3.91 2.88
N ASP A 138 -2.93 -2.92 3.72
CA ASP A 138 -3.76 -2.56 4.86
C ASP A 138 -3.73 -1.04 5.10
N PRO A 139 -4.73 -0.29 4.61
CA PRO A 139 -4.78 1.16 4.79
C PRO A 139 -4.77 1.63 6.26
N ALA A 140 -5.23 0.77 7.18
CA ALA A 140 -5.29 1.06 8.60
C ALA A 140 -4.06 0.56 9.39
N ALA A 141 -3.02 0.05 8.71
CA ALA A 141 -1.82 -0.51 9.36
C ALA A 141 -1.16 0.48 10.34
N VAL A 142 -0.82 -0.03 11.51
CA VAL A 142 -0.15 0.72 12.59
C VAL A 142 1.33 0.33 12.64
N PHE A 143 2.20 1.32 12.79
CA PHE A 143 3.65 1.14 12.83
C PHE A 143 4.22 1.65 14.16
N LEU A 144 5.00 0.79 14.82
CA LEU A 144 5.73 1.09 16.04
C LEU A 144 7.21 1.26 15.71
N PHE A 145 7.79 2.39 16.12
CA PHE A 145 9.20 2.68 15.98
C PHE A 145 9.85 2.68 17.37
N VAL A 146 10.76 1.72 17.62
CA VAL A 146 11.36 1.53 18.95
C VAL A 146 12.87 1.41 18.85
N ALA A 147 13.58 1.41 19.99
CA ALA A 147 15.01 1.13 19.99
C ALA A 147 15.30 -0.23 19.38
N ALA A 148 16.41 -0.39 18.67
CA ALA A 148 16.73 -1.63 17.96
C ALA A 148 16.76 -2.86 18.89
N SER A 149 17.23 -2.71 20.13
CA SER A 149 17.22 -3.75 21.17
C SER A 149 15.83 -4.18 21.60
N GLU A 150 14.81 -3.34 21.44
CA GLU A 150 13.46 -3.56 21.93
C GLU A 150 12.52 -4.18 20.89
N VAL A 151 12.92 -4.23 19.61
CA VAL A 151 12.04 -4.66 18.53
C VAL A 151 11.47 -6.06 18.76
N ALA A 152 12.33 -7.02 19.16
CA ALA A 152 11.89 -8.40 19.40
C ALA A 152 10.92 -8.50 20.57
N ALA A 153 11.21 -7.83 21.69
CA ALA A 153 10.36 -7.83 22.88
C ALA A 153 9.01 -7.15 22.63
N VAL A 154 9.00 -6.04 21.85
CA VAL A 154 7.78 -5.35 21.46
C VAL A 154 6.96 -6.20 20.49
N ALA A 155 7.60 -6.85 19.50
CA ALA A 155 6.94 -7.78 18.59
C ALA A 155 6.18 -8.87 19.34
N GLU A 156 6.85 -9.55 20.27
CA GLU A 156 6.26 -10.61 21.09
C GLU A 156 5.13 -10.08 22.00
N ARG A 157 5.38 -8.96 22.70
CA ARG A 157 4.44 -8.46 23.72
C ARG A 157 3.15 -7.89 23.13
N PHE A 158 3.22 -7.25 21.97
CA PHE A 158 2.10 -6.58 21.33
C PHE A 158 1.50 -7.37 20.16
N GLY A 159 2.07 -8.54 19.78
CA GLY A 159 1.67 -9.28 18.59
C GLY A 159 1.98 -8.51 17.30
N ALA A 160 3.03 -7.67 17.32
CA ALA A 160 3.43 -6.89 16.18
C ALA A 160 4.37 -7.67 15.26
N THR A 161 4.23 -7.49 13.95
CA THR A 161 5.11 -8.13 12.97
C THR A 161 6.38 -7.29 12.81
N PRO A 162 7.56 -7.84 13.12
CA PRO A 162 8.81 -7.10 12.94
C PRO A 162 9.21 -7.04 11.48
N PHE A 163 9.81 -5.91 11.05
CA PHE A 163 10.34 -5.73 9.69
C PHE A 163 11.63 -4.89 9.67
N ASP A 164 12.42 -5.05 8.63
CA ASP A 164 13.69 -4.37 8.37
C ASP A 164 14.68 -4.46 9.54
N ILE A 165 14.84 -5.67 10.08
CA ILE A 165 15.90 -6.07 11.01
C ILE A 165 16.48 -7.41 10.59
N GLU A 166 17.74 -7.66 10.96
CA GLU A 166 18.46 -8.88 10.58
C GLU A 166 17.81 -10.14 11.17
N GLY A 167 17.81 -11.24 10.41
CA GLY A 167 17.41 -12.57 10.89
C GLY A 167 15.90 -12.84 10.96
N ILE A 168 15.06 -11.96 10.44
CA ILE A 168 13.60 -12.16 10.40
C ILE A 168 13.08 -12.33 8.97
N PHE A 169 11.82 -12.77 8.84
CA PHE A 169 11.18 -13.03 7.55
C PHE A 169 11.12 -11.77 6.67
N TRP A 170 10.64 -10.63 7.23
CA TRP A 170 10.50 -9.35 6.54
C TRP A 170 11.79 -8.53 6.61
N SER A 171 12.85 -9.04 5.98
CA SER A 171 14.17 -8.41 5.94
C SER A 171 14.83 -8.60 4.59
N HIS A 172 16.01 -8.03 4.42
CA HIS A 172 16.82 -8.19 3.21
C HIS A 172 17.05 -9.67 2.85
N ARG A 173 17.04 -9.99 1.55
CA ARG A 173 17.38 -11.32 1.01
C ARG A 173 18.43 -11.20 -0.08
N GLY A 174 19.66 -11.52 0.24
CA GLY A 174 20.77 -11.34 -0.70
C GLY A 174 20.91 -9.88 -1.14
N PRO A 175 20.82 -9.56 -2.45
CA PRO A 175 20.92 -8.18 -2.94
C PRO A 175 19.63 -7.38 -2.80
N LEU A 176 18.51 -8.01 -2.40
CA LEU A 176 17.19 -7.41 -2.31
C LEU A 176 17.00 -6.73 -0.96
N CYS A 177 16.43 -5.52 -0.96
CA CYS A 177 16.05 -4.83 0.26
C CYS A 177 14.67 -5.32 0.79
N THR A 178 14.25 -4.86 1.96
CA THR A 178 12.99 -5.30 2.58
C THR A 178 11.77 -4.97 1.72
N PHE A 179 11.79 -3.85 1.02
CA PHE A 179 10.72 -3.46 0.10
C PHE A 179 10.56 -4.46 -1.06
N ASP A 180 11.65 -4.90 -1.67
CA ASP A 180 11.62 -5.94 -2.72
C ASP A 180 10.97 -7.22 -2.19
N VAL A 181 11.40 -7.66 -1.00
CA VAL A 181 10.86 -8.87 -0.35
C VAL A 181 9.35 -8.73 -0.12
N MET A 182 8.88 -7.57 0.32
CA MET A 182 7.44 -7.33 0.50
C MET A 182 6.67 -7.36 -0.83
N LEU A 183 7.23 -6.83 -1.91
CA LEU A 183 6.59 -6.93 -3.24
C LEU A 183 6.43 -8.39 -3.68
N ASP A 184 7.49 -9.19 -3.53
CA ASP A 184 7.48 -10.61 -3.90
C ASP A 184 6.44 -11.39 -3.09
N GLU A 185 6.48 -11.24 -1.76
CA GLU A 185 5.62 -11.99 -0.85
C GLU A 185 4.14 -11.60 -0.94
N PHE A 186 3.85 -10.31 -1.14
CA PHE A 186 2.48 -9.84 -1.37
C PHE A 186 2.00 -10.04 -2.81
N GLY A 187 2.88 -10.35 -3.76
CA GLY A 187 2.55 -10.52 -5.18
C GLY A 187 2.20 -9.21 -5.88
N LEU A 188 2.78 -8.10 -5.44
CA LEU A 188 2.47 -6.74 -5.90
C LEU A 188 3.44 -6.26 -7.00
N HIS A 189 3.58 -7.03 -8.09
CA HIS A 189 4.42 -6.65 -9.21
C HIS A 189 3.65 -5.87 -10.27
N THR A 190 4.13 -4.67 -10.57
CA THR A 190 3.75 -3.83 -11.70
C THR A 190 4.98 -3.07 -12.19
N ALA A 191 4.99 -2.64 -13.44
CA ALA A 191 6.13 -1.87 -13.97
C ALA A 191 6.49 -0.65 -13.09
N ALA A 192 5.48 0.02 -12.52
CA ALA A 192 5.70 1.17 -11.63
C ALA A 192 6.29 0.78 -10.26
N LEU A 193 5.77 -0.28 -9.63
CA LEU A 193 6.28 -0.75 -8.35
C LEU A 193 7.66 -1.37 -8.49
N ASP A 194 7.93 -2.13 -9.57
CA ASP A 194 9.24 -2.72 -9.84
C ASP A 194 10.30 -1.63 -10.10
N ARG A 195 9.93 -0.55 -10.82
CA ARG A 195 10.81 0.62 -11.00
C ARG A 195 11.07 1.32 -9.66
N LEU A 196 10.04 1.52 -8.86
CA LEU A 196 10.19 2.12 -7.53
C LEU A 196 11.06 1.24 -6.62
N ALA A 197 10.90 -0.09 -6.65
CA ALA A 197 11.73 -1.03 -5.91
C ALA A 197 13.22 -0.90 -6.26
N LEU A 198 13.53 -0.77 -7.55
CA LEU A 198 14.91 -0.56 -7.99
C LEU A 198 15.53 0.71 -7.39
N ILE A 199 14.77 1.81 -7.36
CA ILE A 199 15.21 3.09 -6.78
C ILE A 199 15.39 2.96 -5.25
N ILE A 200 14.42 2.34 -4.57
CA ILE A 200 14.45 2.12 -3.11
C ILE A 200 15.66 1.26 -2.74
N ARG A 201 15.83 0.12 -3.43
CA ARG A 201 16.97 -0.78 -3.21
C ARG A 201 18.29 -0.05 -3.39
N GLY A 202 18.43 0.75 -4.44
CA GLY A 202 19.63 1.55 -4.66
C GLY A 202 19.94 2.50 -3.50
N ALA A 203 18.91 3.18 -2.98
CA ALA A 203 19.05 4.11 -1.86
C ALA A 203 19.32 3.40 -0.53
N ASP A 204 18.73 2.24 -0.30
CA ASP A 204 18.86 1.49 0.95
C ASP A 204 20.17 0.72 1.03
N THR A 205 20.66 0.17 -0.09
CA THR A 205 21.90 -0.63 -0.15
C THR A 205 23.12 0.15 -0.63
N ALA A 206 23.05 1.47 -0.72
CA ALA A 206 24.12 2.35 -1.21
C ALA A 206 24.59 2.04 -2.66
N ARG A 207 23.70 1.52 -3.50
CA ARG A 207 23.93 1.20 -4.90
C ARG A 207 23.35 2.30 -5.81
N LEU A 208 24.03 3.47 -5.80
CA LEU A 208 23.57 4.66 -6.55
C LEU A 208 23.60 4.47 -8.08
N ASP A 209 24.22 3.42 -8.54
CA ASP A 209 24.32 3.02 -9.95
C ASP A 209 23.05 2.33 -10.48
N LEU A 210 22.12 1.91 -9.64
CA LEU A 210 20.95 1.14 -10.06
C LEU A 210 19.93 1.97 -10.86
N ALA A 211 19.74 3.24 -10.52
CA ALA A 211 18.89 4.15 -11.27
C ALA A 211 19.28 5.61 -11.01
N PRO A 212 19.07 6.53 -11.98
CA PRO A 212 19.43 7.95 -11.81
C PRO A 212 18.76 8.62 -10.61
N GLU A 213 17.56 8.19 -10.25
CA GLU A 213 16.72 8.79 -9.22
C GLU A 213 17.16 8.39 -7.79
N VAL A 214 18.02 7.38 -7.64
CA VAL A 214 18.47 6.83 -6.35
C VAL A 214 19.07 7.90 -5.45
N ALA A 215 19.95 8.73 -5.96
CA ALA A 215 20.60 9.80 -5.19
C ALA A 215 19.58 10.82 -4.67
N GLY A 216 18.56 11.13 -5.47
CA GLY A 216 17.46 12.04 -5.09
C GLY A 216 16.64 11.47 -3.92
N LEU A 217 16.23 10.21 -4.00
CA LEU A 217 15.48 9.54 -2.92
C LEU A 217 16.31 9.47 -1.63
N LEU A 218 17.59 9.09 -1.73
CA LEU A 218 18.48 9.03 -0.57
C LEU A 218 18.63 10.40 0.10
N ALA A 219 18.88 11.46 -0.68
CA ALA A 219 19.01 12.81 -0.15
C ALA A 219 17.73 13.28 0.55
N ALA A 220 16.56 13.07 -0.06
CA ALA A 220 15.26 13.39 0.52
C ALA A 220 15.02 12.61 1.84
N SER A 221 15.30 11.31 1.85
CA SER A 221 15.13 10.47 3.05
C SER A 221 16.03 10.93 4.20
N LEU A 222 17.28 11.23 3.93
CA LEU A 222 18.22 11.78 4.92
C LEU A 222 17.79 13.16 5.43
N GLY A 223 17.31 14.02 4.54
CA GLY A 223 16.77 15.34 4.88
C GLY A 223 15.58 15.24 5.82
N LEU A 224 14.59 14.44 5.50
CA LEU A 224 13.42 14.17 6.36
C LEU A 224 13.83 13.65 7.74
N SER A 225 14.77 12.71 7.80
CA SER A 225 15.27 12.18 9.07
C SER A 225 15.98 13.26 9.94
N ARG A 226 16.48 14.35 9.36
CA ARG A 226 17.02 15.49 10.12
C ARG A 226 15.96 16.49 10.53
N MET A 227 14.91 16.67 9.70
CA MET A 227 13.81 17.60 9.97
C MET A 227 12.91 17.12 11.11
N TYR A 228 12.63 15.83 11.15
CA TYR A 228 11.67 15.25 12.11
C TYR A 228 12.39 14.47 13.21
N ARG A 229 12.06 14.77 14.48
CA ARG A 229 12.48 13.98 15.65
C ARG A 229 11.48 12.87 15.98
N ASP A 230 10.20 13.10 15.69
CA ASP A 230 9.11 12.18 15.86
C ASP A 230 9.02 11.27 14.62
N ASP A 231 9.10 9.96 14.85
CA ASP A 231 9.17 8.96 13.77
C ASP A 231 7.85 8.81 13.02
N LEU A 232 6.70 9.03 13.66
CA LEU A 232 5.39 9.00 13.00
C LEU A 232 5.20 10.23 12.11
N LYS A 233 5.60 11.42 12.57
CA LYS A 233 5.61 12.62 11.74
C LYS A 233 6.57 12.50 10.56
N GLN A 234 7.70 11.83 10.77
CA GLN A 234 8.64 11.52 9.68
C GLN A 234 8.03 10.55 8.68
N LEU A 235 7.33 9.52 9.16
CA LEU A 235 6.60 8.58 8.30
C LEU A 235 5.56 9.34 7.45
N ASP A 236 4.72 10.16 8.07
CA ASP A 236 3.67 10.91 7.36
C ASP A 236 4.26 11.83 6.27
N ALA A 237 5.34 12.55 6.58
CA ALA A 237 6.03 13.38 5.60
C ALA A 237 6.68 12.54 4.48
N GLY A 238 7.24 11.40 4.84
CA GLY A 238 7.84 10.45 3.90
C GLY A 238 6.83 9.80 2.95
N MET A 239 5.62 9.51 3.42
CA MET A 239 4.53 8.96 2.59
C MET A 239 4.35 9.77 1.29
N ALA A 240 4.31 11.11 1.39
CA ALA A 240 4.13 11.98 0.22
C ALA A 240 5.29 11.88 -0.79
N VAL A 241 6.51 11.61 -0.33
CA VAL A 241 7.67 11.41 -1.22
C VAL A 241 7.48 10.12 -2.04
N TYR A 242 7.09 9.02 -1.39
CA TYR A 242 6.85 7.75 -2.10
C TYR A 242 5.60 7.81 -2.99
N ASP A 243 4.55 8.53 -2.59
CA ASP A 243 3.40 8.82 -3.46
C ASP A 243 3.84 9.53 -4.76
N ALA A 244 4.73 10.52 -4.65
CA ALA A 244 5.25 11.25 -5.81
C ALA A 244 6.11 10.36 -6.71
N PHE A 245 7.04 9.58 -6.13
CA PHE A 245 7.86 8.62 -6.90
C PHE A 245 7.01 7.56 -7.59
N TYR A 246 6.01 7.00 -6.90
CA TYR A 246 5.10 6.02 -7.48
C TYR A 246 4.27 6.61 -8.63
N ARG A 247 3.71 7.83 -8.42
CA ARG A 247 2.96 8.54 -9.46
C ARG A 247 3.82 8.81 -10.69
N TRP A 248 5.04 9.30 -10.48
CA TRP A 248 6.00 9.50 -11.55
C TRP A 248 6.35 8.19 -12.27
N ALA A 249 6.68 7.13 -11.54
CA ALA A 249 7.03 5.83 -12.12
C ALA A 249 5.90 5.21 -12.95
N ARG A 250 4.64 5.53 -12.63
CA ARG A 250 3.46 5.01 -13.32
C ARG A 250 3.06 5.84 -14.53
N ASP A 251 3.09 7.16 -14.40
CA ASP A 251 2.40 8.05 -15.35
C ASP A 251 3.31 9.08 -16.03
N ALA A 252 4.53 9.30 -15.58
CA ALA A 252 5.32 10.48 -15.97
C ALA A 252 6.80 10.21 -16.28
N VAL A 253 7.19 8.95 -16.48
CA VAL A 253 8.61 8.57 -16.72
C VAL A 253 9.19 9.25 -17.96
N GLU A 254 8.36 9.47 -18.98
CA GLU A 254 8.76 10.11 -20.24
C GLU A 254 8.65 11.65 -20.19
N GLU A 255 8.13 12.21 -19.08
CA GLU A 255 8.01 13.65 -18.95
C GLU A 255 9.38 14.29 -18.69
N THR A 256 9.65 15.40 -19.38
CA THR A 256 10.84 16.21 -19.17
C THR A 256 10.46 17.63 -18.82
N HIS A 257 11.30 18.31 -18.01
CA HIS A 257 11.11 19.74 -17.77
C HIS A 257 11.48 20.51 -19.04
N ASN A 258 10.49 21.13 -19.69
CA ASN A 258 10.66 21.93 -20.91
C ASN A 258 11.38 23.26 -20.59
N TRP A 259 12.70 23.23 -20.48
CA TRP A 259 13.49 24.45 -20.47
C TRP A 259 13.45 25.06 -21.89
N PRO A 260 13.24 26.39 -22.03
CA PRO A 260 13.49 27.03 -23.32
C PRO A 260 14.95 26.76 -23.70
N GLY A 261 15.17 26.14 -24.86
CA GLY A 261 16.51 25.91 -25.38
C GLY A 261 17.36 27.20 -25.39
N PRO A 262 18.70 27.10 -25.43
CA PRO A 262 19.55 28.30 -25.52
C PRO A 262 19.04 29.14 -26.69
N ARG A 263 18.75 30.43 -26.44
CA ARG A 263 18.40 31.38 -27.50
C ARG A 263 19.63 31.44 -28.40
N THR A 264 19.53 30.87 -29.61
CA THR A 264 20.50 31.13 -30.68
C THR A 264 20.49 32.65 -30.93
N GLN A 265 21.58 33.33 -30.59
CA GLN A 265 21.84 34.72 -30.97
C GLN A 265 22.11 34.80 -32.46
#